data_c40cc98fcf75107e12b09bff3227c38a
#
_entry.id   c40cc98fcf75107e12b09bff3227c38a
#
_cell.length_a   1.000
_cell.length_b   1.000
_cell.length_c   1.000
_cell.angle_alpha   90.00
_cell.angle_beta   90.00
_cell.angle_gamma   90.00
#
_symmetry.space_group_name_H-M   'P 1'
#
loop_
_entity.id
_entity.type
_entity.pdbx_description
1 polymer ?
#
loop_
_entity_poly.entity_id
_entity_poly.type
_entity_poly.pdbx_seq_one_letter_code
_entity_poly.pdbx_strand_id
1 'polypeptide(L)'
;MGLSNVNITINRNGLGQVAIQGDGAAGIYLQGVAVADKLELETPYVLKSMKDTEAKGITPEGANKVAFRQINEFYQTAGEGKKLFLIVSDKGAKSEVMKSCVEKLLNFAGGEISLLGVCLPVTADAETQGGLSKEVFDAQTTLQLLAEAYTNKIMPFTAVIAGVGFKGDAQELTDLKTMSNYRTQIALTATDDSGIGAIGQLLGAYMAQPVYRKVSRVKNGALPMTIGNAFLTDGKTIEGRVDLLEEITDKCYITYRDFPGRTGYFYNGDYTATLETDDLRYIARIRVIDKALKIA
;
A
#
# COMPACT_ATOMS: atom_id res chain seq x y z
N MET A 1 -37.55 17.86 -16.59
CA MET A 1 -36.49 16.84 -16.70
C MET A 1 -35.48 17.39 -17.68
N GLY A 2 -34.35 17.88 -17.20
CA GLY A 2 -33.27 18.40 -18.03
C GLY A 2 -32.38 17.22 -18.49
N LEU A 3 -32.16 17.14 -19.80
CA LEU A 3 -31.20 16.19 -20.36
C LEU A 3 -29.79 16.55 -19.86
N SER A 4 -29.08 15.56 -19.34
CA SER A 4 -27.69 15.65 -18.93
C SER A 4 -26.83 15.97 -20.17
N ASN A 5 -26.37 17.20 -20.29
CA ASN A 5 -25.47 17.61 -21.38
C ASN A 5 -24.03 17.24 -21.00
N VAL A 6 -23.45 16.30 -21.72
CA VAL A 6 -22.02 16.08 -21.72
C VAL A 6 -21.39 17.11 -22.66
N ASN A 7 -20.79 18.15 -22.11
CA ASN A 7 -20.02 19.13 -22.90
C ASN A 7 -18.65 18.56 -23.22
N ILE A 8 -18.47 18.04 -24.43
CA ILE A 8 -17.16 17.63 -24.95
C ILE A 8 -16.50 18.87 -25.58
N THR A 9 -15.58 19.50 -24.87
CA THR A 9 -14.76 20.58 -25.41
C THR A 9 -13.53 20.00 -26.08
N ILE A 10 -13.48 20.00 -27.41
CA ILE A 10 -12.31 19.62 -28.17
C ILE A 10 -11.33 20.79 -28.15
N ASN A 11 -10.27 20.67 -27.35
CA ASN A 11 -9.21 21.65 -27.27
C ASN A 11 -8.22 21.42 -28.43
N ARG A 12 -8.23 22.29 -29.45
CA ARG A 12 -7.41 22.16 -30.69
C ARG A 12 -5.96 22.64 -30.54
N ASN A 13 -5.59 23.24 -29.41
CA ASN A 13 -4.27 23.85 -29.19
C ASN A 13 -3.31 22.97 -28.38
N GLY A 14 -3.62 21.68 -28.19
CA GLY A 14 -2.87 20.74 -27.38
C GLY A 14 -1.86 19.85 -28.13
N LEU A 15 -1.54 20.12 -29.39
CA LEU A 15 -0.49 19.41 -30.12
C LEU A 15 0.87 19.74 -29.50
N GLY A 16 1.35 18.88 -28.59
CA GLY A 16 2.63 19.01 -27.90
C GLY A 16 2.55 18.86 -26.38
N GLN A 17 1.39 18.96 -25.76
CA GLN A 17 1.19 18.54 -24.38
C GLN A 17 0.54 17.16 -24.37
N VAL A 18 1.35 16.12 -24.52
CA VAL A 18 1.00 14.83 -23.96
C VAL A 18 1.01 15.08 -22.45
N ALA A 19 -0.15 15.34 -21.87
CA ALA A 19 -0.33 15.09 -20.45
C ALA A 19 -0.01 13.62 -20.27
N ILE A 20 1.20 13.32 -19.84
CA ILE A 20 1.55 12.02 -19.30
C ILE A 20 0.73 11.96 -18.01
N GLN A 21 -0.50 11.53 -18.13
CA GLN A 21 -1.26 11.08 -16.99
C GLN A 21 -0.56 9.82 -16.54
N GLY A 22 0.40 9.99 -15.64
CA GLY A 22 1.11 8.89 -15.02
C GLY A 22 0.09 7.90 -14.44
N ASP A 23 0.49 6.68 -14.22
CA ASP A 23 -0.36 5.64 -13.62
C ASP A 23 -0.73 5.93 -12.14
N GLY A 24 -0.69 7.21 -11.75
CA GLY A 24 -0.86 7.71 -10.39
C GLY A 24 0.46 7.68 -9.60
N ALA A 25 0.40 8.20 -8.39
CA ALA A 25 1.50 8.17 -7.43
C ALA A 25 1.13 7.30 -6.22
N ALA A 26 2.13 6.91 -5.44
CA ALA A 26 1.91 6.27 -4.15
C ALA A 26 1.87 7.32 -3.03
N GLY A 27 1.02 7.07 -2.03
CA GLY A 27 1.07 7.71 -0.72
C GLY A 27 1.45 6.71 0.36
N ILE A 28 2.11 7.14 1.43
CA ILE A 28 2.41 6.29 2.57
C ILE A 28 2.19 7.04 3.88
N TYR A 29 1.43 6.41 4.77
CA TYR A 29 1.29 6.81 6.15
C TYR A 29 2.19 5.95 7.03
N LEU A 30 2.99 6.60 7.86
CA LEU A 30 3.91 5.96 8.80
C LEU A 30 3.76 6.58 10.19
N GLN A 31 4.20 5.87 11.21
CA GLN A 31 4.40 6.42 12.54
C GLN A 31 5.88 6.63 12.83
N GLY A 32 6.21 7.73 13.48
CA GLY A 32 7.60 8.09 13.73
C GLY A 32 7.75 9.18 14.78
N VAL A 33 8.85 9.91 14.71
CA VAL A 33 9.15 11.05 15.54
C VAL A 33 9.57 12.26 14.70
N ALA A 34 9.25 13.44 15.16
CA ALA A 34 9.68 14.68 14.51
C ALA A 34 11.22 14.78 14.46
N VAL A 35 11.72 15.44 13.43
CA VAL A 35 13.13 15.82 13.30
C VAL A 35 13.18 17.33 13.19
N ALA A 36 13.86 17.98 14.14
CA ALA A 36 13.93 19.44 14.19
C ALA A 36 14.32 20.05 12.84
N ASP A 37 13.60 21.06 12.41
CA ASP A 37 13.79 21.80 11.14
C ASP A 37 13.71 20.98 9.85
N LYS A 38 13.35 19.68 9.92
CA LYS A 38 13.35 18.77 8.76
C LYS A 38 12.06 17.99 8.56
N LEU A 39 11.55 17.36 9.61
CA LEU A 39 10.36 16.51 9.56
C LEU A 39 9.38 16.91 10.65
N GLU A 40 8.31 17.57 10.28
CA GLU A 40 7.19 17.87 11.15
C GLU A 40 6.17 16.73 11.08
N LEU A 41 5.62 16.34 12.24
CA LEU A 41 4.56 15.35 12.29
C LEU A 41 3.27 15.91 11.68
N GLU A 42 2.45 15.00 11.14
CA GLU A 42 1.17 15.30 10.50
C GLU A 42 1.23 16.32 9.35
N THR A 43 2.43 16.56 8.83
CA THR A 43 2.68 17.42 7.66
C THR A 43 2.98 16.56 6.44
N PRO A 44 2.27 16.77 5.31
CA PRO A 44 2.51 16.01 4.09
C PRO A 44 3.77 16.48 3.37
N TYR A 45 4.52 15.52 2.82
CA TYR A 45 5.72 15.75 2.02
C TYR A 45 5.66 14.99 0.70
N VAL A 46 6.40 15.46 -0.31
CA VAL A 46 6.65 14.75 -1.57
C VAL A 46 8.12 14.36 -1.62
N LEU A 47 8.37 13.07 -1.82
CA LEU A 47 9.69 12.51 -2.02
C LEU A 47 9.81 11.99 -3.46
N LYS A 48 10.99 12.07 -4.06
CA LYS A 48 11.29 11.52 -5.38
C LYS A 48 12.54 10.65 -5.38
N SER A 49 13.27 10.65 -4.26
CA SER A 49 14.54 9.94 -4.12
C SER A 49 14.89 9.65 -2.65
N MET A 50 15.85 8.77 -2.44
CA MET A 50 16.43 8.56 -1.12
C MET A 50 17.13 9.81 -0.58
N LYS A 51 17.68 10.65 -1.46
CA LYS A 51 18.28 11.93 -1.07
C LYS A 51 17.25 12.88 -0.45
N ASP A 52 16.02 12.92 -0.98
CA ASP A 52 14.93 13.72 -0.39
C ASP A 52 14.55 13.19 1.00
N THR A 53 14.60 11.87 1.17
CA THR A 53 14.32 11.19 2.44
C THR A 53 15.34 11.56 3.51
N GLU A 54 16.63 11.51 3.16
CA GLU A 54 17.73 11.91 4.05
C GLU A 54 17.69 13.41 4.38
N ALA A 55 17.32 14.26 3.42
CA ALA A 55 17.11 15.69 3.65
C ALA A 55 16.03 15.96 4.70
N LYS A 56 15.05 15.07 4.86
CA LYS A 56 14.05 15.11 5.95
C LYS A 56 14.58 14.53 7.28
N GLY A 57 15.85 14.13 7.35
CA GLY A 57 16.45 13.53 8.54
C GLY A 57 15.94 12.10 8.84
N ILE A 58 15.35 11.45 7.85
CA ILE A 58 14.98 10.05 7.93
C ILE A 58 16.18 9.24 7.46
N THR A 59 16.85 8.58 8.40
CA THR A 59 18.10 7.85 8.16
C THR A 59 18.01 6.41 8.68
N PRO A 60 18.87 5.48 8.20
CA PRO A 60 18.80 4.06 8.58
C PRO A 60 19.04 3.82 10.07
N GLU A 61 19.82 4.68 10.72
CA GLU A 61 20.24 4.55 12.13
C GLU A 61 19.43 5.46 13.07
N GLY A 62 18.58 6.33 12.50
CA GLY A 62 17.83 7.31 13.25
C GLY A 62 16.59 6.74 13.95
N ALA A 63 15.91 7.61 14.71
CA ALA A 63 14.66 7.27 15.39
C ALA A 63 13.54 6.84 14.42
N ASN A 64 13.65 7.22 13.14
CA ASN A 64 12.72 6.91 12.05
C ASN A 64 13.24 5.79 11.13
N LYS A 65 14.04 4.85 11.63
CA LYS A 65 14.61 3.73 10.85
C LYS A 65 13.56 2.89 10.12
N VAL A 66 12.36 2.72 10.70
CA VAL A 66 11.25 2.01 10.06
C VAL A 66 10.76 2.79 8.84
N ALA A 67 10.58 4.11 8.97
CA ALA A 67 10.21 4.96 7.84
C ALA A 67 11.28 4.94 6.76
N PHE A 68 12.57 5.00 7.12
CA PHE A 68 13.67 4.87 6.17
C PHE A 68 13.58 3.55 5.40
N ARG A 69 13.39 2.42 6.10
CA ARG A 69 13.27 1.10 5.47
C ARG A 69 12.12 1.07 4.46
N GLN A 70 10.92 1.50 4.85
CA GLN A 70 9.75 1.52 3.97
C GLN A 70 9.98 2.36 2.69
N ILE A 71 10.59 3.53 2.83
CA ILE A 71 10.87 4.42 1.70
C ILE A 71 11.99 3.86 0.82
N ASN A 72 13.02 3.29 1.44
CA ASN A 72 14.12 2.64 0.70
C ASN A 72 13.62 1.44 -0.12
N GLU A 73 12.82 0.58 0.47
CA GLU A 73 12.19 -0.57 -0.21
C GLU A 73 11.28 -0.11 -1.37
N PHE A 74 10.58 1.00 -1.18
CA PHE A 74 9.80 1.61 -2.26
C PHE A 74 10.69 1.99 -3.45
N TYR A 75 11.76 2.74 -3.22
CA TYR A 75 12.65 3.19 -4.31
C TYR A 75 13.48 2.06 -4.90
N GLN A 76 13.90 1.08 -4.12
CA GLN A 76 14.56 -0.12 -4.65
C GLN A 76 13.66 -0.89 -5.63
N THR A 77 12.35 -0.85 -5.41
CA THR A 77 11.38 -1.61 -6.22
C THR A 77 10.79 -0.78 -7.36
N ALA A 78 10.40 0.47 -7.09
CA ALA A 78 9.79 1.37 -8.08
C ALA A 78 10.81 2.09 -8.97
N GLY A 79 12.04 2.24 -8.50
CA GLY A 79 13.07 3.11 -9.07
C GLY A 79 12.96 4.56 -8.59
N GLU A 80 14.10 5.24 -8.60
CA GLU A 80 14.21 6.68 -8.29
C GLU A 80 13.41 7.52 -9.30
N GLY A 81 12.97 8.71 -8.86
CA GLY A 81 12.18 9.64 -9.67
C GLY A 81 10.67 9.42 -9.57
N LYS A 82 10.21 8.30 -9.02
CA LYS A 82 8.78 8.09 -8.74
C LYS A 82 8.35 8.96 -7.56
N LYS A 83 7.19 9.61 -7.66
CA LYS A 83 6.63 10.38 -6.55
C LYS A 83 6.12 9.44 -5.45
N LEU A 84 6.56 9.71 -4.22
CA LEU A 84 6.01 9.12 -3.00
C LEU A 84 5.53 10.26 -2.09
N PHE A 85 4.25 10.31 -1.82
CA PHE A 85 3.67 11.22 -0.84
C PHE A 85 3.81 10.61 0.56
N LEU A 86 4.43 11.34 1.48
CA LEU A 86 4.70 10.87 2.84
C LEU A 86 3.94 11.71 3.85
N ILE A 87 3.35 11.07 4.84
CA ILE A 87 2.92 11.70 6.09
C ILE A 87 3.31 10.82 7.26
N VAL A 88 3.82 11.44 8.32
CA VAL A 88 4.26 10.75 9.54
C VAL A 88 3.47 11.32 10.72
N SER A 89 2.84 10.44 11.51
CA SER A 89 2.24 10.81 12.80
C SER A 89 3.14 10.39 13.95
N ASP A 90 2.77 10.80 15.16
CA ASP A 90 3.46 10.34 16.36
C ASP A 90 3.30 8.82 16.55
N LYS A 91 4.26 8.23 17.24
CA LYS A 91 4.22 6.81 17.64
C LYS A 91 3.05 6.59 18.61
N GLY A 92 2.29 5.52 18.35
CA GLY A 92 1.10 5.21 19.13
C GLY A 92 -0.14 6.02 18.75
N ALA A 93 -0.09 6.77 17.64
CA ALA A 93 -1.25 7.47 17.11
C ALA A 93 -2.38 6.49 16.80
N LYS A 94 -3.59 6.82 17.27
CA LYS A 94 -4.80 6.00 17.07
C LYS A 94 -5.43 6.23 15.70
N SER A 95 -6.47 5.46 15.43
CA SER A 95 -7.18 5.45 14.13
C SER A 95 -7.71 6.83 13.72
N GLU A 96 -8.15 7.67 14.65
CA GLU A 96 -8.63 9.03 14.33
C GLU A 96 -7.51 9.92 13.82
N VAL A 97 -6.30 9.83 14.42
CA VAL A 97 -5.12 10.58 13.95
C VAL A 97 -4.67 10.07 12.58
N MET A 98 -4.66 8.75 12.38
CA MET A 98 -4.39 8.15 11.07
C MET A 98 -5.36 8.69 10.03
N LYS A 99 -6.67 8.69 10.30
CA LYS A 99 -7.69 9.23 9.40
C LYS A 99 -7.41 10.68 9.03
N SER A 100 -7.17 11.54 10.03
CA SER A 100 -6.87 12.96 9.80
C SER A 100 -5.61 13.15 8.96
N CYS A 101 -4.54 12.39 9.24
CA CYS A 101 -3.30 12.41 8.46
C CYS A 101 -3.53 11.99 7.01
N VAL A 102 -4.27 10.90 6.80
CA VAL A 102 -4.59 10.41 5.45
C VAL A 102 -5.41 11.44 4.68
N GLU A 103 -6.41 12.07 5.29
CA GLU A 103 -7.19 13.15 4.66
C GLU A 103 -6.30 14.34 4.26
N LYS A 104 -5.38 14.77 5.15
CA LYS A 104 -4.39 15.82 4.85
C LYS A 104 -3.53 15.43 3.64
N LEU A 105 -3.03 14.18 3.62
CA LEU A 105 -2.18 13.68 2.54
C LEU A 105 -2.90 13.61 1.20
N LEU A 106 -4.13 13.10 1.17
CA LEU A 106 -4.95 12.99 -0.04
C LEU A 106 -5.32 14.36 -0.60
N ASN A 107 -5.69 15.31 0.27
CA ASN A 107 -5.99 16.67 -0.13
C ASN A 107 -4.74 17.39 -0.66
N PHE A 108 -3.58 17.22 -0.02
CA PHE A 108 -2.31 17.76 -0.47
C PHE A 108 -1.89 17.21 -1.84
N ALA A 109 -2.12 15.91 -2.07
CA ALA A 109 -1.80 15.26 -3.34
C ALA A 109 -2.77 15.62 -4.48
N GLY A 110 -3.93 16.24 -4.20
CA GLY A 110 -4.86 16.72 -5.22
C GLY A 110 -5.33 15.64 -6.20
N GLY A 111 -5.49 14.39 -5.72
CA GLY A 111 -5.93 13.26 -6.54
C GLY A 111 -4.81 12.52 -7.28
N GLU A 112 -3.53 12.88 -7.11
CA GLU A 112 -2.41 12.13 -7.71
C GLU A 112 -2.24 10.74 -7.08
N ILE A 113 -2.53 10.57 -5.78
CA ILE A 113 -2.42 9.27 -5.11
C ILE A 113 -3.44 8.29 -5.67
N SER A 114 -2.96 7.16 -6.18
CA SER A 114 -3.79 6.03 -6.63
C SER A 114 -3.71 4.84 -5.68
N LEU A 115 -2.59 4.69 -4.96
CA LEU A 115 -2.39 3.68 -3.93
C LEU A 115 -1.86 4.35 -2.67
N LEU A 116 -2.45 4.00 -1.52
CA LEU A 116 -2.06 4.49 -0.21
C LEU A 116 -1.60 3.33 0.66
N GLY A 117 -0.35 3.33 1.08
CA GLY A 117 0.19 2.38 2.06
C GLY A 117 -0.04 2.87 3.49
N VAL A 118 -0.45 1.98 4.35
CA VAL A 118 -0.55 2.22 5.79
C VAL A 118 0.29 1.18 6.52
N CYS A 119 1.39 1.63 7.11
CA CYS A 119 2.25 0.79 7.92
C CYS A 119 1.93 1.06 9.39
N LEU A 120 1.27 0.11 10.01
CA LEU A 120 0.95 0.13 11.44
C LEU A 120 2.14 -0.38 12.26
N PRO A 121 2.33 0.11 13.50
CA PRO A 121 3.37 -0.40 14.38
C PRO A 121 3.02 -1.79 14.91
N VAL A 122 4.04 -2.54 15.29
CA VAL A 122 3.87 -3.76 16.08
C VAL A 122 3.77 -3.35 17.55
N THR A 123 2.65 -3.63 18.19
CA THR A 123 2.41 -3.35 19.61
C THR A 123 2.30 -4.68 20.37
N ALA A 124 3.11 -4.86 21.42
CA ALA A 124 3.19 -6.14 22.13
C ALA A 124 1.86 -6.58 22.76
N ASP A 125 1.09 -5.61 23.27
CA ASP A 125 -0.18 -5.83 23.97
C ASP A 125 -1.40 -5.44 23.13
N ALA A 126 -1.27 -5.46 21.80
CA ALA A 126 -2.37 -5.12 20.91
C ALA A 126 -3.53 -6.12 21.05
N GLU A 127 -4.75 -5.60 21.17
CA GLU A 127 -5.95 -6.43 21.08
C GLU A 127 -5.97 -7.17 19.75
N THR A 128 -6.26 -8.45 19.78
CA THR A 128 -6.28 -9.31 18.59
C THR A 128 -7.71 -9.49 18.11
N GLN A 129 -7.92 -9.34 16.82
CA GLN A 129 -9.18 -9.60 16.14
C GLN A 129 -8.89 -10.32 14.83
N GLY A 130 -9.58 -11.44 14.57
CA GLY A 130 -9.46 -12.17 13.31
C GLY A 130 -8.00 -12.51 12.93
N GLY A 131 -7.18 -12.93 13.91
CA GLY A 131 -5.81 -13.38 13.73
C GLY A 131 -4.76 -12.27 13.54
N LEU A 132 -5.18 -10.99 13.56
CA LEU A 132 -4.31 -9.82 13.45
C LEU A 132 -4.55 -8.84 14.61
N SER A 133 -3.72 -7.80 14.71
CA SER A 133 -4.04 -6.66 15.57
C SER A 133 -5.36 -6.03 15.15
N LYS A 134 -6.24 -5.73 16.10
CA LYS A 134 -7.53 -5.07 15.86
C LYS A 134 -7.37 -3.77 15.07
N GLU A 135 -6.28 -3.03 15.29
CA GLU A 135 -5.98 -1.79 14.59
C GLU A 135 -5.95 -1.96 13.06
N VAL A 136 -5.61 -3.16 12.56
CA VAL A 136 -5.62 -3.47 11.13
C VAL A 136 -7.04 -3.38 10.54
N PHE A 137 -8.02 -3.96 11.23
CA PHE A 137 -9.42 -3.95 10.79
C PHE A 137 -10.10 -2.60 11.03
N ASP A 138 -9.73 -1.89 12.09
CA ASP A 138 -10.17 -0.51 12.34
C ASP A 138 -9.65 0.42 11.23
N ALA A 139 -8.36 0.28 10.86
CA ALA A 139 -7.77 0.99 9.73
C ALA A 139 -8.45 0.62 8.41
N GLN A 140 -8.70 -0.67 8.18
CA GLN A 140 -9.36 -1.16 6.98
C GLN A 140 -10.74 -0.52 6.80
N THR A 141 -11.57 -0.53 7.84
CA THR A 141 -12.91 0.06 7.81
C THR A 141 -12.85 1.57 7.54
N THR A 142 -11.96 2.27 8.22
CA THR A 142 -11.77 3.71 8.06
C THR A 142 -11.32 4.05 6.63
N LEU A 143 -10.36 3.30 6.09
CA LEU A 143 -9.80 3.55 4.76
C LEU A 143 -10.78 3.18 3.63
N GLN A 144 -11.62 2.15 3.82
CA GLN A 144 -12.68 1.84 2.87
C GLN A 144 -13.66 3.01 2.75
N LEU A 145 -14.16 3.54 3.87
CA LEU A 145 -15.08 4.68 3.88
C LEU A 145 -14.45 5.94 3.27
N LEU A 146 -13.18 6.20 3.58
CA LEU A 146 -12.43 7.31 2.97
C LEU A 146 -12.29 7.12 1.46
N ALA A 147 -11.93 5.93 1.01
CA ALA A 147 -11.74 5.65 -0.41
C ALA A 147 -13.06 5.82 -1.21
N GLU A 148 -14.18 5.44 -0.66
CA GLU A 148 -15.50 5.70 -1.24
C GLU A 148 -15.81 7.21 -1.31
N ALA A 149 -15.59 7.93 -0.20
CA ALA A 149 -15.81 9.37 -0.14
C ALA A 149 -14.93 10.14 -1.14
N TYR A 150 -13.66 9.74 -1.31
CA TYR A 150 -12.75 10.37 -2.25
C TYR A 150 -12.99 9.94 -3.71
N THR A 151 -13.53 8.75 -3.94
CA THR A 151 -14.00 8.33 -5.27
C THR A 151 -15.11 9.25 -5.76
N ASN A 152 -16.05 9.62 -4.90
CA ASN A 152 -17.11 10.56 -5.21
C ASN A 152 -16.61 11.99 -5.51
N LYS A 153 -15.39 12.31 -5.09
CA LYS A 153 -14.69 13.59 -5.41
C LYS A 153 -13.78 13.48 -6.64
N ILE A 154 -13.84 12.37 -7.39
CA ILE A 154 -12.95 12.10 -8.54
C ILE A 154 -11.46 12.03 -8.14
N MET A 155 -11.19 11.62 -6.91
CA MET A 155 -9.86 11.38 -6.36
C MET A 155 -9.74 9.96 -5.83
N PRO A 156 -10.08 8.91 -6.63
CA PRO A 156 -10.11 7.54 -6.16
C PRO A 156 -8.72 7.05 -5.78
N PHE A 157 -8.67 6.25 -4.72
CA PHE A 157 -7.47 5.53 -4.29
C PHE A 157 -7.84 4.14 -3.73
N THR A 158 -6.85 3.28 -3.61
CA THR A 158 -6.96 1.99 -2.92
C THR A 158 -5.91 1.93 -1.82
N ALA A 159 -6.29 1.42 -0.65
CA ALA A 159 -5.38 1.31 0.49
C ALA A 159 -4.74 -0.07 0.59
N VAL A 160 -3.45 -0.10 0.93
CA VAL A 160 -2.67 -1.30 1.22
C VAL A 160 -2.22 -1.22 2.68
N ILE A 161 -2.62 -2.18 3.50
CA ILE A 161 -2.45 -2.15 4.96
C ILE A 161 -1.50 -3.25 5.39
N ALA A 162 -0.56 -2.94 6.28
CA ALA A 162 0.29 -3.93 6.92
C ALA A 162 -0.54 -4.79 7.89
N GLY A 163 -0.56 -6.08 7.66
CA GLY A 163 -1.24 -7.05 8.53
C GLY A 163 -0.37 -7.41 9.73
N VAL A 164 -0.24 -6.51 10.70
CA VAL A 164 0.56 -6.70 11.91
C VAL A 164 -0.16 -7.55 12.95
N GLY A 165 0.61 -8.19 13.84
CA GLY A 165 0.08 -9.02 14.92
C GLY A 165 -0.24 -10.47 14.53
N PHE A 166 0.07 -10.89 13.30
CA PHE A 166 -0.06 -12.28 12.87
C PHE A 166 0.78 -13.21 13.75
N LYS A 167 0.21 -14.37 14.15
CA LYS A 167 0.90 -15.35 15.04
C LYS A 167 1.36 -16.61 14.30
N GLY A 168 1.17 -16.68 12.98
CA GLY A 168 1.60 -17.81 12.16
C GLY A 168 0.55 -18.92 12.05
N ASP A 169 -0.69 -18.65 12.44
CA ASP A 169 -1.83 -19.56 12.28
C ASP A 169 -2.86 -18.95 11.30
N ALA A 170 -2.98 -19.58 10.13
CA ALA A 170 -3.93 -19.13 9.12
C ALA A 170 -5.38 -19.40 9.50
N GLN A 171 -5.65 -20.37 10.39
CA GLN A 171 -7.02 -20.70 10.79
C GLN A 171 -7.66 -19.57 11.60
N GLU A 172 -6.85 -18.83 12.37
CA GLU A 172 -7.32 -17.67 13.13
C GLU A 172 -7.62 -16.44 12.24
N LEU A 173 -7.08 -16.40 11.01
CA LEU A 173 -7.29 -15.27 10.11
C LEU A 173 -8.74 -15.18 9.65
N THR A 174 -9.29 -13.98 9.70
CA THR A 174 -10.60 -13.67 9.07
C THR A 174 -10.51 -13.92 7.56
N ASP A 175 -11.51 -14.57 6.98
CA ASP A 175 -11.60 -14.72 5.53
C ASP A 175 -12.06 -13.40 4.90
N LEU A 176 -11.13 -12.72 4.21
CA LEU A 176 -11.39 -11.43 3.58
C LEU A 176 -12.40 -11.52 2.42
N LYS A 177 -12.67 -12.72 1.90
CA LYS A 177 -13.72 -12.95 0.88
C LYS A 177 -15.13 -12.72 1.41
N THR A 178 -15.31 -12.70 2.73
CA THR A 178 -16.62 -12.45 3.36
C THR A 178 -16.91 -10.97 3.59
N MET A 179 -15.95 -10.10 3.26
CA MET A 179 -16.05 -8.66 3.42
C MET A 179 -16.54 -7.96 2.15
N SER A 180 -16.84 -6.67 2.27
CA SER A 180 -17.18 -5.78 1.15
C SER A 180 -16.21 -4.58 1.05
N ASN A 181 -14.97 -4.77 1.50
CA ASN A 181 -13.95 -3.73 1.58
C ASN A 181 -13.06 -3.73 0.30
N TYR A 182 -13.70 -3.56 -0.86
CA TYR A 182 -13.06 -3.68 -2.17
C TYR A 182 -11.98 -2.63 -2.46
N ARG A 183 -11.90 -1.56 -1.65
CA ARG A 183 -10.86 -0.51 -1.76
C ARG A 183 -9.68 -0.76 -0.81
N THR A 184 -9.60 -1.93 -0.17
CA THR A 184 -8.54 -2.24 0.78
C THR A 184 -7.90 -3.60 0.50
N GLN A 185 -6.62 -3.70 0.79
CA GLN A 185 -5.80 -4.90 0.71
C GLN A 185 -5.00 -5.05 2.00
N ILE A 186 -4.87 -6.26 2.53
CA ILE A 186 -4.03 -6.55 3.69
C ILE A 186 -2.86 -7.43 3.26
N ALA A 187 -1.64 -7.02 3.60
CA ALA A 187 -0.42 -7.74 3.27
C ALA A 187 0.29 -8.25 4.54
N LEU A 188 0.63 -9.53 4.54
CA LEU A 188 1.39 -10.21 5.60
C LEU A 188 2.87 -10.35 5.26
N THR A 189 3.38 -9.52 4.33
CA THR A 189 4.76 -9.55 3.86
C THR A 189 5.67 -8.70 4.73
N ALA A 190 6.85 -9.21 5.09
CA ALA A 190 7.90 -8.48 5.78
C ALA A 190 9.27 -8.82 5.18
N THR A 191 10.26 -7.93 5.33
CA THR A 191 11.63 -8.10 4.80
C THR A 191 12.65 -8.42 5.89
N ASP A 192 12.17 -8.51 7.13
CA ASP A 192 12.94 -8.90 8.29
C ASP A 192 12.03 -9.57 9.35
N ASP A 193 12.63 -9.99 10.45
CA ASP A 193 11.98 -10.67 11.57
C ASP A 193 11.23 -9.75 12.55
N SER A 194 11.20 -8.44 12.28
CA SER A 194 10.57 -7.45 13.18
C SER A 194 9.03 -7.54 13.25
N GLY A 195 8.40 -8.29 12.36
CA GLY A 195 6.95 -8.36 12.22
C GLY A 195 6.31 -7.10 11.61
N ILE A 196 7.12 -6.12 11.18
CA ILE A 196 6.65 -4.89 10.53
C ILE A 196 6.47 -5.16 9.04
N GLY A 197 5.26 -4.98 8.52
CA GLY A 197 4.95 -5.25 7.11
C GLY A 197 5.76 -4.40 6.13
N ALA A 198 6.16 -4.99 4.99
CA ALA A 198 6.92 -4.36 3.91
C ALA A 198 6.02 -3.63 2.90
N ILE A 199 5.29 -2.63 3.38
CA ILE A 199 4.31 -1.88 2.56
C ILE A 199 5.00 -1.02 1.51
N GLY A 200 6.17 -0.44 1.84
CA GLY A 200 6.96 0.34 0.89
C GLY A 200 7.35 -0.49 -0.34
N GLN A 201 7.82 -1.72 -0.14
CA GLN A 201 8.16 -2.62 -1.23
C GLN A 201 6.94 -2.96 -2.10
N LEU A 202 5.79 -3.25 -1.48
CA LEU A 202 4.56 -3.59 -2.20
C LEU A 202 4.03 -2.40 -3.01
N LEU A 203 4.02 -1.20 -2.45
CA LEU A 203 3.70 0.03 -3.19
C LEU A 203 4.67 0.23 -4.37
N GLY A 204 5.97 0.04 -4.13
CA GLY A 204 6.99 0.11 -5.18
C GLY A 204 6.72 -0.87 -6.32
N ALA A 205 6.36 -2.10 -5.98
CA ALA A 205 6.03 -3.13 -6.98
C ALA A 205 4.81 -2.75 -7.84
N TYR A 206 3.79 -2.15 -7.23
CA TYR A 206 2.66 -1.61 -7.99
C TYR A 206 3.04 -0.42 -8.87
N MET A 207 3.89 0.50 -8.37
CA MET A 207 4.32 1.69 -9.12
C MET A 207 5.32 1.39 -10.23
N ALA A 208 6.02 0.27 -10.15
CA ALA A 208 6.89 -0.24 -11.22
C ALA A 208 6.10 -0.78 -12.42
N GLN A 209 4.81 -1.07 -12.26
CA GLN A 209 4.00 -1.74 -13.28
C GLN A 209 2.84 -0.85 -13.77
N PRO A 210 2.46 -0.97 -15.05
CA PRO A 210 1.24 -0.33 -15.57
C PRO A 210 0.00 -0.74 -14.76
N VAL A 211 -1.01 0.13 -14.69
CA VAL A 211 -2.21 -0.06 -13.86
C VAL A 211 -2.95 -1.39 -14.09
N TYR A 212 -2.95 -1.90 -15.33
CA TYR A 212 -3.65 -3.14 -15.69
C TYR A 212 -2.89 -4.42 -15.27
N ARG A 213 -1.65 -4.29 -14.79
CA ARG A 213 -0.80 -5.45 -14.50
C ARG A 213 -0.85 -5.80 -13.02
N LYS A 214 -1.18 -7.07 -12.75
CA LYS A 214 -1.17 -7.60 -11.38
C LYS A 214 0.25 -7.64 -10.83
N VAL A 215 0.41 -7.29 -9.56
CA VAL A 215 1.70 -7.35 -8.85
C VAL A 215 2.21 -8.79 -8.74
N SER A 216 1.32 -9.76 -8.63
CA SER A 216 1.62 -11.20 -8.51
C SER A 216 2.04 -11.87 -9.84
N ARG A 217 2.14 -11.11 -10.94
CA ARG A 217 2.55 -11.67 -12.21
C ARG A 217 4.04 -12.01 -12.23
N VAL A 218 4.39 -13.29 -12.34
CA VAL A 218 5.79 -13.78 -12.34
C VAL A 218 6.67 -13.14 -13.40
N LYS A 219 6.11 -12.81 -14.58
CA LYS A 219 6.83 -12.11 -15.66
C LYS A 219 7.24 -10.67 -15.31
N ASN A 220 6.80 -10.11 -14.18
CA ASN A 220 7.30 -8.82 -13.69
C ASN A 220 8.77 -8.89 -13.22
N GLY A 221 9.28 -10.10 -12.99
CA GLY A 221 10.58 -10.34 -12.39
C GLY A 221 10.49 -10.61 -10.88
N ALA A 222 11.58 -11.11 -10.32
CA ALA A 222 11.71 -11.30 -8.88
C ALA A 222 11.82 -9.95 -8.16
N LEU A 223 11.38 -9.92 -6.91
CA LEU A 223 11.51 -8.74 -6.05
C LEU A 223 12.99 -8.46 -5.72
N PRO A 224 13.39 -7.19 -5.61
CA PRO A 224 14.77 -6.79 -5.28
C PRO A 224 15.03 -7.02 -3.78
N MET A 225 15.18 -8.25 -3.38
CA MET A 225 15.45 -8.63 -2.00
C MET A 225 16.43 -9.81 -1.93
N THR A 226 17.14 -9.90 -0.83
CA THR A 226 18.10 -10.99 -0.58
C THR A 226 17.36 -12.31 -0.36
N ILE A 227 17.92 -13.40 -0.88
CA ILE A 227 17.43 -14.76 -0.60
C ILE A 227 17.52 -15.01 0.91
N GLY A 228 16.46 -15.58 1.48
CA GLY A 228 16.29 -15.79 2.92
C GLY A 228 15.64 -14.62 3.67
N ASN A 229 15.39 -13.48 3.00
CA ASN A 229 14.78 -12.29 3.62
C ASN A 229 13.29 -12.10 3.28
N ALA A 230 12.62 -13.14 2.80
CA ALA A 230 11.16 -13.12 2.66
C ALA A 230 10.52 -13.64 3.95
N PHE A 231 9.95 -12.74 4.72
CA PHE A 231 9.29 -13.02 5.99
C PHE A 231 7.78 -12.79 5.88
N LEU A 232 7.04 -13.42 6.78
CA LEU A 232 5.69 -12.98 7.12
C LEU A 232 5.75 -12.05 8.34
N THR A 233 4.63 -11.36 8.60
CA THR A 233 4.53 -10.45 9.76
C THR A 233 4.48 -11.18 11.12
N ASP A 234 4.61 -12.51 11.14
CA ASP A 234 4.90 -13.30 12.35
C ASP A 234 6.41 -13.36 12.68
N GLY A 235 7.26 -12.68 11.90
CA GLY A 235 8.71 -12.65 12.07
C GLY A 235 9.43 -13.93 11.62
N LYS A 236 8.77 -14.80 10.86
CA LYS A 236 9.37 -16.03 10.34
C LYS A 236 9.46 -16.01 8.83
N THR A 237 10.50 -16.65 8.28
CA THR A 237 10.69 -16.79 6.84
C THR A 237 9.60 -17.66 6.20
N ILE A 238 9.41 -17.50 4.88
CA ILE A 238 8.42 -18.27 4.12
C ILE A 238 8.91 -19.66 3.75
N GLU A 239 10.21 -19.94 3.87
CA GLU A 239 10.82 -21.19 3.48
C GLU A 239 10.22 -22.37 4.24
N GLY A 240 9.78 -23.38 3.49
CA GLY A 240 9.18 -24.61 4.06
C GLY A 240 7.75 -24.43 4.57
N ARG A 241 7.10 -23.29 4.34
CA ARG A 241 5.74 -22.98 4.84
C ARG A 241 4.69 -22.93 3.74
N VAL A 242 4.82 -23.75 2.70
CA VAL A 242 3.95 -23.70 1.50
C VAL A 242 2.47 -23.82 1.86
N ASP A 243 2.11 -24.79 2.70
CA ASP A 243 0.71 -25.03 3.10
C ASP A 243 0.12 -23.79 3.80
N LEU A 244 0.88 -23.18 4.71
CA LEU A 244 0.45 -21.94 5.37
C LEU A 244 0.26 -20.78 4.38
N LEU A 245 1.17 -20.64 3.41
CA LEU A 245 1.06 -19.59 2.38
C LEU A 245 -0.17 -19.81 1.49
N GLU A 246 -0.52 -21.05 1.18
CA GLU A 246 -1.72 -21.38 0.42
C GLU A 246 -2.98 -21.02 1.23
N GLU A 247 -3.07 -21.43 2.48
CA GLU A 247 -4.21 -21.10 3.37
C GLU A 247 -4.38 -19.58 3.54
N ILE A 248 -3.29 -18.84 3.75
CA ILE A 248 -3.32 -17.37 3.86
C ILE A 248 -3.83 -16.73 2.55
N THR A 249 -3.33 -17.22 1.41
CA THR A 249 -3.70 -16.70 0.09
C THR A 249 -5.15 -17.01 -0.24
N ASP A 250 -5.65 -18.18 0.15
CA ASP A 250 -7.05 -18.56 -0.01
C ASP A 250 -8.01 -17.62 0.74
N LYS A 251 -7.55 -17.02 1.83
CA LYS A 251 -8.27 -15.97 2.57
C LYS A 251 -8.05 -14.55 2.02
N CYS A 252 -7.42 -14.41 0.84
CA CYS A 252 -7.16 -13.17 0.11
C CYS A 252 -6.17 -12.19 0.74
N TYR A 253 -5.29 -12.64 1.64
CA TYR A 253 -4.14 -11.86 2.07
C TYR A 253 -3.00 -11.94 1.06
N ILE A 254 -2.15 -10.90 1.04
CA ILE A 254 -0.95 -10.88 0.20
C ILE A 254 0.24 -11.43 0.96
N THR A 255 0.95 -12.37 0.34
CA THR A 255 2.18 -12.96 0.86
C THR A 255 3.30 -12.91 -0.18
N TYR A 256 4.50 -13.31 0.21
CA TYR A 256 5.53 -13.72 -0.74
C TYR A 256 5.36 -15.20 -1.12
N ARG A 257 5.96 -15.56 -2.24
CA ARG A 257 6.17 -16.95 -2.64
C ARG A 257 7.45 -17.09 -3.44
N ASP A 258 8.01 -18.26 -3.43
CA ASP A 258 9.01 -18.74 -4.36
C ASP A 258 8.37 -19.63 -5.44
N PHE A 259 9.13 -19.90 -6.49
CA PHE A 259 8.72 -20.81 -7.56
C PHE A 259 9.84 -21.79 -7.87
N PRO A 260 9.58 -23.11 -7.96
CA PRO A 260 10.55 -24.09 -8.41
C PRO A 260 11.18 -23.69 -9.75
N GLY A 261 12.51 -23.70 -9.81
CA GLY A 261 13.26 -23.36 -11.02
C GLY A 261 13.37 -21.85 -11.32
N ARG A 262 12.96 -20.97 -10.39
CA ARG A 262 13.15 -19.53 -10.48
C ARG A 262 13.85 -19.01 -9.25
N THR A 263 14.81 -18.12 -9.45
CA THR A 263 15.52 -17.47 -8.35
C THR A 263 14.76 -16.25 -7.87
N GLY A 264 14.65 -16.07 -6.55
CA GLY A 264 14.05 -14.92 -5.88
C GLY A 264 12.57 -15.10 -5.56
N TYR A 265 12.02 -14.07 -4.95
CA TYR A 265 10.65 -14.07 -4.42
C TYR A 265 9.72 -13.24 -5.27
N PHE A 266 8.45 -13.57 -5.21
CA PHE A 266 7.37 -12.92 -5.95
C PHE A 266 6.20 -12.68 -5.01
N TYR A 267 5.34 -11.72 -5.30
CA TYR A 267 4.08 -11.60 -4.58
C TYR A 267 3.12 -12.72 -4.95
N ASN A 268 2.40 -13.21 -3.96
CA ASN A 268 1.30 -14.14 -4.12
C ASN A 268 -0.01 -13.39 -3.89
N GLY A 269 -0.82 -13.27 -4.96
CA GLY A 269 -2.08 -12.55 -4.93
C GLY A 269 -2.00 -11.08 -5.36
N ASP A 270 -3.17 -10.51 -5.60
CA ASP A 270 -3.44 -9.11 -5.96
C ASP A 270 -4.86 -8.74 -5.48
N TYR A 271 -5.28 -9.37 -4.37
CA TYR A 271 -6.66 -9.39 -3.92
C TYR A 271 -6.98 -8.17 -3.07
N THR A 272 -8.21 -7.70 -3.17
CA THR A 272 -8.85 -6.80 -2.21
C THR A 272 -9.74 -7.60 -1.25
N ALA A 273 -10.17 -6.99 -0.16
CA ALA A 273 -11.01 -7.63 0.85
C ALA A 273 -12.49 -7.60 0.43
N THR A 274 -12.83 -8.38 -0.60
CA THR A 274 -14.20 -8.47 -1.12
C THR A 274 -14.53 -9.86 -1.63
N LEU A 275 -15.80 -10.09 -1.94
CA LEU A 275 -16.34 -11.37 -2.41
C LEU A 275 -15.57 -11.90 -3.63
N GLU A 276 -15.48 -13.21 -3.73
CA GLU A 276 -14.77 -13.88 -4.81
C GLU A 276 -15.35 -13.60 -6.19
N THR A 277 -16.64 -13.36 -6.26
CA THR A 277 -17.38 -13.05 -7.50
C THR A 277 -17.37 -11.56 -7.84
N ASP A 278 -16.80 -10.69 -6.98
CA ASP A 278 -16.77 -9.25 -7.20
C ASP A 278 -15.80 -8.88 -8.33
N ASP A 279 -16.24 -8.04 -9.24
CA ASP A 279 -15.41 -7.49 -10.31
C ASP A 279 -14.25 -6.64 -9.77
N LEU A 280 -14.37 -6.08 -8.58
CA LEU A 280 -13.37 -5.27 -7.89
C LEU A 280 -12.42 -6.09 -7.00
N ARG A 281 -12.42 -7.41 -7.12
CA ARG A 281 -11.56 -8.32 -6.35
C ARG A 281 -10.06 -8.09 -6.53
N TYR A 282 -9.63 -7.45 -7.62
CA TYR A 282 -8.21 -7.25 -7.93
C TYR A 282 -7.85 -5.78 -8.02
N ILE A 283 -6.77 -5.37 -7.34
CA ILE A 283 -6.25 -4.00 -7.39
C ILE A 283 -5.98 -3.55 -8.83
N ALA A 284 -5.43 -4.41 -9.67
CA ALA A 284 -5.18 -4.08 -11.07
C ALA A 284 -6.45 -3.66 -11.83
N ARG A 285 -7.60 -4.28 -11.57
CA ARG A 285 -8.89 -3.88 -12.16
C ARG A 285 -9.34 -2.52 -11.64
N ILE A 286 -9.26 -2.32 -10.33
CA ILE A 286 -9.63 -1.05 -9.69
C ILE A 286 -8.78 0.10 -10.23
N ARG A 287 -7.46 -0.09 -10.33
CA ARG A 287 -6.54 0.92 -10.89
C ARG A 287 -6.88 1.31 -12.32
N VAL A 288 -7.35 0.35 -13.15
CA VAL A 288 -7.81 0.64 -14.52
C VAL A 288 -9.09 1.49 -14.49
N ILE A 289 -10.06 1.13 -13.66
CA ILE A 289 -11.32 1.87 -13.49
C ILE A 289 -11.03 3.28 -12.95
N ASP A 290 -10.19 3.40 -11.94
CA ASP A 290 -9.81 4.68 -11.34
C ASP A 290 -9.08 5.60 -12.33
N LYS A 291 -8.22 5.01 -13.16
CA LYS A 291 -7.55 5.76 -14.24
C LYS A 291 -8.57 6.24 -15.28
N ALA A 292 -9.50 5.39 -15.68
CA ALA A 292 -10.57 5.78 -16.60
C ALA A 292 -11.44 6.90 -16.02
N LEU A 293 -11.82 6.80 -14.74
CA LEU A 293 -12.60 7.83 -14.03
C LEU A 293 -11.89 9.20 -14.00
N LYS A 294 -10.56 9.22 -13.87
CA LYS A 294 -9.77 10.47 -13.86
C LYS A 294 -9.58 11.09 -15.25
N ILE A 295 -9.80 10.31 -16.32
CA ILE A 295 -9.64 10.76 -17.71
C ILE A 295 -10.97 11.27 -18.28
N ALA A 296 -12.09 10.70 -17.83
CA ALA A 296 -13.43 11.08 -18.26
C ALA A 296 -13.85 12.46 -17.75
#